data_25a3a785e8d653c03c3d3b8a0e0d62d4
#
_entry.id   25a3a785e8d653c03c3d3b8a0e0d62d4
#
_cell.length_a   1.000
_cell.length_b   1.000
_cell.length_c   1.000
_cell.angle_alpha   90.00
_cell.angle_beta   90.00
_cell.angle_gamma   90.00
#
_symmetry.space_group_name_H-M   'P 1'
#
loop_
_entity.id
_entity.type
_entity.pdbx_description
1 polymer ?
#
loop_
_entity_poly.entity_id
_entity_poly.type
_entity_poly.pdbx_seq_one_letter_code
_entity_poly.pdbx_strand_id
1 'polypeptide(L)'
;MHDVDTPVLRTFLALAETGSFSRTGARVGRSQSAVSEQIRKLEEMIGRRLFERTTRSVRLTAEGEQFMVHARAMVAQADAMLARFRAPDIAGEVRFGSPEDFASAYLPDILGVFAAAHPAVELHVSCQLTLPLLEEFEAGEQDLIIIKQDPMRPHAGARPLWRERLVWVAAPGLAADFAAAGRGRSLPLVLSPAPCVYRSRATRTLAAAGVGWSGVFTSPSFAGQAAAVRAGLGYAVMPRAMVPAELVILEDWPGLAEAEIALLGQARLTPAAAALAEFVEERVVRRQVKPDRGG
;
A
#
# COMPACT_ATOMS: atom_id res chain seq x y z
N MET A 1 -31.39 0.88 21.37
CA MET A 1 -30.78 0.17 20.22
C MET A 1 -29.58 1.01 19.83
N HIS A 2 -28.38 0.45 19.90
CA HIS A 2 -27.15 1.21 19.57
C HIS A 2 -26.76 0.83 18.14
N ASP A 3 -26.94 1.76 17.21
CA ASP A 3 -26.62 1.53 15.81
C ASP A 3 -25.26 2.12 15.45
N VAL A 4 -24.39 1.30 14.88
CA VAL A 4 -23.08 1.75 14.38
C VAL A 4 -23.21 2.15 12.92
N ASP A 5 -23.17 3.45 12.65
CA ASP A 5 -23.30 4.00 11.31
C ASP A 5 -22.00 3.87 10.49
N THR A 6 -22.14 3.57 9.20
CA THR A 6 -21.00 3.53 8.27
C THR A 6 -20.11 4.79 8.28
N PRO A 7 -20.63 6.02 8.38
CA PRO A 7 -19.81 7.22 8.53
C PRO A 7 -18.91 7.21 9.76
N VAL A 8 -19.38 6.64 10.89
CA VAL A 8 -18.57 6.52 12.12
C VAL A 8 -17.43 5.53 11.89
N LEU A 9 -17.73 4.37 11.26
CA LEU A 9 -16.70 3.39 10.91
C LEU A 9 -15.64 3.96 9.96
N ARG A 10 -16.04 4.74 8.97
CA ARG A 10 -15.09 5.44 8.07
C ARG A 10 -14.21 6.43 8.80
N THR A 11 -14.77 7.15 9.78
CA THR A 11 -14.00 8.09 10.63
C THR A 11 -13.01 7.33 11.50
N PHE A 12 -13.43 6.20 12.11
CA PHE A 12 -12.55 5.33 12.89
C PHE A 12 -11.37 4.79 12.04
N LEU A 13 -11.66 4.22 10.86
CA LEU A 13 -10.63 3.71 9.94
C LEU A 13 -9.67 4.83 9.49
N ALA A 14 -10.20 6.01 9.18
CA ALA A 14 -9.39 7.15 8.81
C ALA A 14 -8.46 7.61 9.96
N LEU A 15 -8.93 7.54 11.22
CA LEU A 15 -8.10 7.88 12.39
C LEU A 15 -7.00 6.83 12.63
N ALA A 16 -7.32 5.55 12.46
CA ALA A 16 -6.34 4.47 12.55
C ALA A 16 -5.20 4.64 11.54
N GLU A 17 -5.53 5.05 10.32
CA GLU A 17 -4.55 5.29 9.26
C GLU A 17 -3.74 6.58 9.44
N THR A 18 -4.37 7.67 9.89
CA THR A 18 -3.71 8.98 9.98
C THR A 18 -2.94 9.17 11.29
N GLY A 19 -3.33 8.49 12.36
CA GLY A 19 -2.80 8.67 13.70
C GLY A 19 -2.98 10.10 14.26
N SER A 20 -3.93 10.89 13.71
CA SER A 20 -4.12 12.31 14.08
C SER A 20 -5.56 12.76 13.86
N PHE A 21 -6.18 13.29 14.91
CA PHE A 21 -7.55 13.82 14.86
C PHE A 21 -7.70 14.98 13.87
N SER A 22 -6.71 15.88 13.79
CA SER A 22 -6.75 17.00 12.85
C SER A 22 -6.64 16.52 11.40
N ARG A 23 -5.73 15.59 11.12
CA ARG A 23 -5.58 14.98 9.79
C ARG A 23 -6.83 14.21 9.41
N THR A 24 -7.41 13.47 10.35
CA THR A 24 -8.67 12.75 10.12
C THR A 24 -9.80 13.73 9.80
N GLY A 25 -9.92 14.81 10.56
CA GLY A 25 -10.94 15.84 10.30
C GLY A 25 -10.86 16.40 8.88
N ALA A 26 -9.66 16.81 8.46
CA ALA A 26 -9.43 17.24 7.08
C ALA A 26 -9.79 16.14 6.06
N ARG A 27 -9.59 14.87 6.42
CA ARG A 27 -9.88 13.71 5.56
C ARG A 27 -11.35 13.40 5.40
N VAL A 28 -12.10 13.48 6.41
CA VAL A 28 -13.54 13.14 6.39
C VAL A 28 -14.43 14.37 6.22
N GLY A 29 -13.84 15.56 5.99
CA GLY A 29 -14.59 16.82 5.83
C GLY A 29 -15.25 17.29 7.12
N ARG A 30 -14.61 17.07 8.29
CA ARG A 30 -15.13 17.44 9.61
C ARG A 30 -14.07 18.20 10.42
N SER A 31 -14.50 18.92 11.46
CA SER A 31 -13.58 19.52 12.42
C SER A 31 -12.92 18.45 13.29
N GLN A 32 -11.74 18.74 13.84
CA GLN A 32 -11.05 17.87 14.80
C GLN A 32 -11.95 17.52 16.00
N SER A 33 -12.68 18.50 16.53
CA SER A 33 -13.61 18.31 17.67
C SER A 33 -14.74 17.35 17.31
N ALA A 34 -15.31 17.45 16.11
CA ALA A 34 -16.36 16.55 15.64
C ALA A 34 -15.85 15.11 15.49
N VAL A 35 -14.62 14.91 14.98
CA VAL A 35 -14.00 13.59 14.92
C VAL A 35 -13.76 13.04 16.32
N SER A 36 -13.21 13.85 17.24
CA SER A 36 -12.95 13.42 18.62
C SER A 36 -14.23 13.01 19.32
N GLU A 37 -15.29 13.76 19.16
CA GLU A 37 -16.60 13.46 19.76
C GLU A 37 -17.22 12.20 19.15
N GLN A 38 -17.10 12.01 17.84
CA GLN A 38 -17.60 10.82 17.17
C GLN A 38 -16.89 9.55 17.62
N ILE A 39 -15.56 9.59 17.77
CA ILE A 39 -14.78 8.46 18.29
C ILE A 39 -15.10 8.21 19.77
N ARG A 40 -15.25 9.25 20.60
CA ARG A 40 -15.65 9.11 22.01
C ARG A 40 -16.98 8.38 22.12
N LYS A 41 -18.01 8.79 21.36
CA LYS A 41 -19.32 8.12 21.34
C LYS A 41 -19.24 6.67 20.89
N LEU A 42 -18.38 6.36 19.92
CA LEU A 42 -18.14 4.99 19.47
C LEU A 42 -17.53 4.15 20.60
N GLU A 43 -16.50 4.65 21.28
CA GLU A 43 -15.85 3.99 22.42
C GLU A 43 -16.83 3.78 23.59
N GLU A 44 -17.68 4.76 23.88
CA GLU A 44 -18.73 4.66 24.90
C GLU A 44 -19.78 3.60 24.54
N MET A 45 -20.21 3.55 23.29
CA MET A 45 -21.17 2.57 22.80
C MET A 45 -20.63 1.14 22.91
N ILE A 46 -19.33 0.95 22.62
CA ILE A 46 -18.65 -0.36 22.68
C ILE A 46 -18.26 -0.72 24.12
N GLY A 47 -18.13 0.29 25.00
CA GLY A 47 -17.67 0.12 26.39
C GLY A 47 -16.16 -0.20 26.48
N ARG A 48 -15.40 0.09 25.43
CA ARG A 48 -13.96 -0.15 25.33
C ARG A 48 -13.26 1.01 24.64
N ARG A 49 -12.02 1.30 25.04
CA ARG A 49 -11.16 2.24 24.30
C ARG A 49 -10.57 1.55 23.09
N LEU A 50 -10.70 2.20 21.94
CA LEU A 50 -10.17 1.72 20.67
C LEU A 50 -8.85 2.42 20.31
N PHE A 51 -8.58 3.57 20.93
CA PHE A 51 -7.34 4.32 20.73
C PHE A 51 -6.65 4.67 22.04
N GLU A 52 -5.34 4.47 22.04
CA GLU A 52 -4.43 5.07 23.02
C GLU A 52 -4.03 6.46 22.52
N ARG A 53 -4.18 7.45 23.41
CA ARG A 53 -3.88 8.87 23.11
C ARG A 53 -2.72 9.30 23.99
N THR A 54 -1.63 9.71 23.35
CA THR A 54 -0.56 10.44 24.01
C THR A 54 -0.51 11.87 23.45
N THR A 55 0.29 12.73 24.07
CA THR A 55 0.49 14.11 23.57
C THR A 55 1.14 14.15 22.18
N ARG A 56 1.74 13.05 21.72
CA ARG A 56 2.49 12.99 20.46
C ARG A 56 1.93 12.00 19.43
N SER A 57 1.05 11.07 19.82
CA SER A 57 0.54 10.03 18.92
C SER A 57 -0.82 9.49 19.32
N VAL A 58 -1.57 9.02 18.32
CA VAL A 58 -2.79 8.24 18.47
C VAL A 58 -2.55 6.88 17.83
N ARG A 59 -2.71 5.80 18.59
CA ARG A 59 -2.51 4.42 18.14
C ARG A 59 -3.71 3.58 18.51
N LEU A 60 -3.93 2.48 17.79
CA LEU A 60 -4.96 1.50 18.17
C LEU A 60 -4.56 0.78 19.45
N THR A 61 -5.56 0.45 20.26
CA THR A 61 -5.46 -0.57 21.33
C THR A 61 -5.59 -1.97 20.71
N ALA A 62 -5.38 -3.02 21.48
CA ALA A 62 -5.65 -4.39 21.03
C ALA A 62 -7.13 -4.57 20.63
N GLU A 63 -8.05 -3.97 21.39
CA GLU A 63 -9.48 -3.93 21.04
C GLU A 63 -9.73 -3.10 19.76
N GLY A 64 -8.98 -2.01 19.57
CA GLY A 64 -9.05 -1.20 18.38
C GLY A 64 -8.61 -1.97 17.13
N GLU A 65 -7.57 -2.79 17.23
CA GLU A 65 -7.12 -3.67 16.14
C GLU A 65 -8.18 -4.72 15.79
N GLN A 66 -8.77 -5.36 16.78
CA GLN A 66 -9.87 -6.30 16.55
C GLN A 66 -11.08 -5.60 15.93
N PHE A 67 -11.47 -4.43 16.46
CA PHE A 67 -12.58 -3.65 15.92
C PHE A 67 -12.32 -3.21 14.49
N MET A 68 -11.07 -2.90 14.12
CA MET A 68 -10.69 -2.48 12.76
C MET A 68 -11.00 -3.56 11.72
N VAL A 69 -10.82 -4.83 12.03
CA VAL A 69 -11.16 -5.94 11.12
C VAL A 69 -12.65 -5.91 10.80
N HIS A 70 -13.51 -5.80 11.81
CA HIS A 70 -14.96 -5.76 11.63
C HIS A 70 -15.43 -4.45 10.96
N ALA A 71 -14.84 -3.32 11.33
CA ALA A 71 -15.16 -2.03 10.72
C ALA A 71 -14.84 -2.01 9.21
N ARG A 72 -13.71 -2.58 8.81
CA ARG A 72 -13.36 -2.71 7.39
C ARG A 72 -14.36 -3.59 6.65
N ALA A 73 -14.71 -4.74 7.21
CA ALA A 73 -15.68 -5.66 6.60
C ALA A 73 -17.05 -4.99 6.40
N MET A 74 -17.58 -4.29 7.41
CA MET A 74 -18.86 -3.59 7.33
C MET A 74 -18.83 -2.46 6.30
N VAL A 75 -17.78 -1.66 6.26
CA VAL A 75 -17.63 -0.59 5.26
C VAL A 75 -17.54 -1.17 3.85
N ALA A 76 -16.77 -2.25 3.67
CA ALA A 76 -16.66 -2.93 2.39
C ALA A 76 -18.00 -3.49 1.91
N GLN A 77 -18.78 -4.10 2.82
CA GLN A 77 -20.11 -4.61 2.53
C GLN A 77 -21.09 -3.50 2.11
N ALA A 78 -21.09 -2.38 2.85
CA ALA A 78 -21.92 -1.22 2.49
C ALA A 78 -21.55 -0.63 1.13
N ASP A 79 -20.25 -0.54 0.84
CA ASP A 79 -19.76 -0.07 -0.45
C ASP A 79 -20.14 -1.03 -1.59
N ALA A 80 -20.01 -2.33 -1.37
CA ALA A 80 -20.40 -3.36 -2.33
C ALA A 80 -21.90 -3.31 -2.66
N MET A 81 -22.74 -3.17 -1.63
CA MET A 81 -24.18 -3.02 -1.80
C MET A 81 -24.51 -1.80 -2.69
N LEU A 82 -23.95 -0.63 -2.36
CA LEU A 82 -24.18 0.59 -3.14
C LEU A 82 -23.63 0.49 -4.57
N ALA A 83 -22.48 -0.14 -4.74
CA ALA A 83 -21.88 -0.35 -6.05
C ALA A 83 -22.75 -1.24 -6.93
N ARG A 84 -23.29 -2.34 -6.38
CA ARG A 84 -24.18 -3.26 -7.11
C ARG A 84 -25.41 -2.57 -7.68
N PHE A 85 -26.04 -1.63 -6.94
CA PHE A 85 -27.21 -0.91 -7.42
C PHE A 85 -26.90 0.23 -8.40
N ARG A 86 -25.63 0.62 -8.51
CA ARG A 86 -25.17 1.70 -9.41
C ARG A 86 -24.44 1.17 -10.63
N ALA A 87 -23.88 -0.02 -10.53
CA ALA A 87 -23.11 -0.62 -11.61
C ALA A 87 -24.00 -1.19 -12.71
N PRO A 88 -23.64 -1.04 -13.99
CA PRO A 88 -24.28 -1.78 -15.07
C PRO A 88 -24.08 -3.29 -14.87
N ASP A 89 -25.03 -4.09 -15.37
CA ASP A 89 -24.89 -5.55 -15.42
C ASP A 89 -23.80 -5.91 -16.44
N ILE A 90 -22.60 -6.13 -15.94
CA ILE A 90 -21.45 -6.58 -16.70
C ILE A 90 -21.12 -8.02 -16.33
N ALA A 91 -20.74 -8.79 -17.34
CA ALA A 91 -20.32 -10.19 -17.19
C ALA A 91 -19.08 -10.46 -18.04
N GLY A 92 -18.38 -11.53 -17.74
CA GLY A 92 -17.22 -11.99 -18.48
C GLY A 92 -16.01 -12.25 -17.58
N GLU A 93 -14.92 -12.65 -18.21
CA GLU A 93 -13.65 -12.96 -17.54
C GLU A 93 -12.74 -11.73 -17.58
N VAL A 94 -11.96 -11.53 -16.50
CA VAL A 94 -10.89 -10.52 -16.44
C VAL A 94 -9.65 -11.15 -15.81
N ARG A 95 -8.53 -11.13 -16.55
CA ARG A 95 -7.21 -11.58 -16.10
C ARG A 95 -6.42 -10.35 -15.65
N PHE A 96 -6.12 -10.33 -14.36
CA PHE A 96 -5.52 -9.18 -13.68
C PHE A 96 -4.21 -9.54 -12.99
N GLY A 97 -3.11 -8.94 -13.40
CA GLY A 97 -1.80 -9.14 -12.81
C GLY A 97 -1.37 -8.02 -11.87
N SER A 98 -0.69 -8.35 -10.78
CA SER A 98 -0.26 -7.36 -9.78
C SER A 98 1.05 -7.76 -9.09
N PRO A 99 1.91 -6.79 -8.70
CA PRO A 99 3.01 -7.06 -7.79
C PRO A 99 2.51 -7.56 -6.43
N GLU A 100 3.24 -8.49 -5.81
CA GLU A 100 2.84 -9.18 -4.58
C GLU A 100 2.57 -8.22 -3.42
N ASP A 101 3.44 -7.24 -3.22
CA ASP A 101 3.29 -6.26 -2.16
C ASP A 101 2.06 -5.36 -2.37
N PHE A 102 1.78 -4.95 -3.61
CA PHE A 102 0.55 -4.23 -3.94
C PHE A 102 -0.68 -5.12 -3.73
N ALA A 103 -0.60 -6.37 -4.18
CA ALA A 103 -1.67 -7.34 -3.99
C ALA A 103 -2.01 -7.53 -2.51
N SER A 104 -1.01 -7.74 -1.68
CA SER A 104 -1.19 -7.95 -0.24
C SER A 104 -1.75 -6.73 0.49
N ALA A 105 -1.32 -5.52 0.10
CA ALA A 105 -1.67 -4.29 0.81
C ALA A 105 -2.99 -3.66 0.35
N TYR A 106 -3.36 -3.81 -0.92
CA TYR A 106 -4.43 -3.00 -1.52
C TYR A 106 -5.53 -3.82 -2.20
N LEU A 107 -5.21 -4.96 -2.85
CA LEU A 107 -6.17 -5.68 -3.66
C LEU A 107 -7.34 -6.32 -2.89
N PRO A 108 -7.21 -6.89 -1.69
CA PRO A 108 -8.33 -7.50 -1.01
C PRO A 108 -9.51 -6.55 -0.83
N ASP A 109 -9.23 -5.30 -0.45
CA ASP A 109 -10.26 -4.27 -0.27
C ASP A 109 -10.83 -3.75 -1.60
N ILE A 110 -10.05 -3.78 -2.68
CA ILE A 110 -10.48 -3.31 -4.00
C ILE A 110 -11.28 -4.40 -4.70
N LEU A 111 -10.70 -5.59 -4.83
CA LEU A 111 -11.30 -6.69 -5.59
C LEU A 111 -12.52 -7.28 -4.89
N GLY A 112 -12.51 -7.33 -3.55
CA GLY A 112 -13.67 -7.82 -2.79
C GLY A 112 -14.92 -6.96 -3.03
N VAL A 113 -14.76 -5.63 -3.09
CA VAL A 113 -15.89 -4.73 -3.38
C VAL A 113 -16.30 -4.81 -4.86
N PHE A 114 -15.34 -4.93 -5.78
CA PHE A 114 -15.63 -5.08 -7.19
C PHE A 114 -16.38 -6.39 -7.48
N ALA A 115 -15.89 -7.51 -6.98
CA ALA A 115 -16.53 -8.83 -7.16
C ALA A 115 -17.96 -8.86 -6.57
N ALA A 116 -18.18 -8.22 -5.42
CA ALA A 116 -19.52 -8.11 -4.85
C ALA A 116 -20.45 -7.21 -5.66
N ALA A 117 -19.93 -6.18 -6.34
CA ALA A 117 -20.69 -5.31 -7.22
C ALA A 117 -21.01 -5.98 -8.58
N HIS A 118 -20.12 -6.83 -9.08
CA HIS A 118 -20.18 -7.47 -10.38
C HIS A 118 -20.07 -9.00 -10.26
N PRO A 119 -21.08 -9.69 -9.70
CA PRO A 119 -20.99 -11.13 -9.42
C PRO A 119 -20.96 -12.02 -10.68
N ALA A 120 -21.28 -11.47 -11.86
CA ALA A 120 -21.16 -12.14 -13.13
C ALA A 120 -19.80 -11.96 -13.82
N VAL A 121 -18.87 -11.24 -13.17
CA VAL A 121 -17.48 -11.11 -13.63
C VAL A 121 -16.60 -12.13 -12.91
N GLU A 122 -15.94 -13.00 -13.68
CA GLU A 122 -14.95 -13.93 -13.18
C GLU A 122 -13.58 -13.26 -13.18
N LEU A 123 -12.96 -13.15 -11.98
CA LEU A 123 -11.64 -12.53 -11.80
C LEU A 123 -10.57 -13.59 -11.64
N HIS A 124 -9.59 -13.59 -12.56
CA HIS A 124 -8.35 -14.37 -12.44
C HIS A 124 -7.22 -13.43 -12.07
N VAL A 125 -6.73 -13.56 -10.83
CA VAL A 125 -5.70 -12.67 -10.30
C VAL A 125 -4.38 -13.42 -10.15
N SER A 126 -3.31 -12.90 -10.78
CA SER A 126 -1.96 -13.41 -10.64
C SER A 126 -1.06 -12.40 -9.92
N CYS A 127 -0.17 -12.92 -9.05
CA CYS A 127 0.76 -12.08 -8.31
C CYS A 127 2.20 -12.44 -8.66
N GLN A 128 2.91 -11.51 -9.31
CA GLN A 128 4.27 -11.73 -9.80
C GLN A 128 5.11 -10.44 -9.71
N LEU A 129 6.38 -10.51 -10.09
CA LEU A 129 7.20 -9.32 -10.30
C LEU A 129 6.81 -8.60 -11.59
N THR A 130 7.16 -7.33 -11.70
CA THR A 130 6.78 -6.48 -12.85
C THR A 130 7.23 -7.05 -14.20
N LEU A 131 8.41 -7.67 -14.29
CA LEU A 131 8.88 -8.17 -15.59
C LEU A 131 8.06 -9.36 -16.10
N PRO A 132 7.82 -10.46 -15.35
CA PRO A 132 6.92 -11.52 -15.77
C PRO A 132 5.51 -11.00 -16.12
N LEU A 133 4.97 -10.04 -15.34
CA LEU A 133 3.66 -9.44 -15.64
C LEU A 133 3.65 -8.72 -17.00
N LEU A 134 4.73 -8.03 -17.34
CA LEU A 134 4.86 -7.37 -18.65
C LEU A 134 4.96 -8.39 -19.79
N GLU A 135 5.71 -9.48 -19.60
CA GLU A 135 5.84 -10.56 -20.58
C GLU A 135 4.48 -11.22 -20.85
N GLU A 136 3.72 -11.58 -19.80
CA GLU A 136 2.36 -12.11 -19.92
C GLU A 136 1.39 -11.11 -20.57
N PHE A 137 1.51 -9.83 -20.22
CA PHE A 137 0.69 -8.77 -20.78
C PHE A 137 0.96 -8.57 -22.29
N GLU A 138 2.21 -8.56 -22.71
CA GLU A 138 2.61 -8.47 -24.10
C GLU A 138 2.18 -9.71 -24.90
N ALA A 139 2.16 -10.90 -24.26
CA ALA A 139 1.62 -12.12 -24.83
C ALA A 139 0.07 -12.15 -24.90
N GLY A 140 -0.62 -11.17 -24.31
CA GLY A 140 -2.08 -11.11 -24.25
C GLY A 140 -2.68 -12.07 -23.23
N GLU A 141 -1.89 -12.58 -22.29
CA GLU A 141 -2.34 -13.47 -21.22
C GLU A 141 -2.96 -12.70 -20.05
N GLN A 142 -2.72 -11.39 -19.95
CA GLN A 142 -3.32 -10.47 -18.98
C GLN A 142 -4.10 -9.38 -19.69
N ASP A 143 -5.28 -9.03 -19.19
CA ASP A 143 -6.11 -7.93 -19.69
C ASP A 143 -5.70 -6.59 -19.06
N LEU A 144 -5.34 -6.65 -17.78
CA LEU A 144 -4.89 -5.52 -16.96
C LEU A 144 -3.72 -5.95 -16.07
N ILE A 145 -2.74 -5.08 -15.90
CA ILE A 145 -1.67 -5.30 -14.92
C ILE A 145 -1.33 -4.03 -14.14
N ILE A 146 -0.98 -4.20 -12.88
CA ILE A 146 -0.29 -3.17 -12.10
C ILE A 146 1.21 -3.39 -12.25
N ILE A 147 1.95 -2.31 -12.50
CA ILE A 147 3.40 -2.34 -12.59
C ILE A 147 4.05 -1.31 -11.67
N LYS A 148 5.31 -1.54 -11.35
CA LYS A 148 6.19 -0.57 -10.72
C LYS A 148 7.18 -0.06 -11.75
N GLN A 149 7.24 1.24 -11.91
CA GLN A 149 8.11 1.85 -12.92
C GLN A 149 8.91 3.03 -12.39
N ASP A 150 9.93 3.39 -13.16
CA ASP A 150 10.64 4.65 -12.99
C ASP A 150 9.79 5.76 -13.60
N PRO A 151 9.34 6.78 -12.84
CA PRO A 151 8.55 7.87 -13.40
C PRO A 151 9.26 8.66 -14.48
N MET A 152 10.61 8.59 -14.56
CA MET A 152 11.40 9.19 -15.62
C MET A 152 11.49 8.32 -16.90
N ARG A 153 11.03 7.06 -16.82
CA ARG A 153 11.02 6.09 -17.91
C ARG A 153 9.74 5.24 -17.85
N PRO A 154 8.57 5.89 -18.02
CA PRO A 154 7.30 5.18 -17.94
C PRO A 154 7.15 4.20 -19.13
N HIS A 155 6.45 3.11 -18.89
CA HIS A 155 6.01 2.22 -19.96
C HIS A 155 4.96 2.90 -20.84
N ALA A 156 5.03 2.65 -22.14
CA ALA A 156 4.06 3.19 -23.07
C ALA A 156 2.64 2.69 -22.72
N GLY A 157 1.69 3.62 -22.69
CA GLY A 157 0.29 3.32 -22.32
C GLY A 157 0.03 3.11 -20.83
N ALA A 158 1.06 3.17 -19.98
CA ALA A 158 0.86 3.07 -18.53
C ALA A 158 0.16 4.32 -17.99
N ARG A 159 -0.89 4.11 -17.22
CA ARG A 159 -1.64 5.16 -16.52
C ARG A 159 -1.12 5.26 -15.09
N PRO A 160 -0.46 6.37 -14.70
CA PRO A 160 0.05 6.56 -13.35
C PRO A 160 -1.08 6.53 -12.33
N LEU A 161 -0.91 5.74 -11.26
CA LEU A 161 -1.83 5.71 -10.13
C LEU A 161 -1.33 6.60 -8.99
N TRP A 162 -0.08 6.39 -8.54
CA TRP A 162 0.58 7.26 -7.57
C TRP A 162 2.09 7.07 -7.57
N ARG A 163 2.80 7.97 -6.88
CA ARG A 163 4.22 7.86 -6.59
C ARG A 163 4.44 7.34 -5.18
N GLU A 164 5.34 6.37 -5.05
CA GLU A 164 5.76 5.80 -3.78
C GLU A 164 7.05 6.43 -3.29
N ARG A 165 7.00 7.00 -2.10
CA ARG A 165 8.21 7.40 -1.37
C ARG A 165 8.90 6.16 -0.85
N LEU A 166 10.15 5.97 -1.22
CA LEU A 166 10.99 4.87 -0.77
C LEU A 166 11.87 5.31 0.39
N VAL A 167 12.12 4.39 1.32
CA VAL A 167 12.96 4.61 2.50
C VAL A 167 13.90 3.44 2.72
N TRP A 168 15.06 3.72 3.32
CA TRP A 168 15.95 2.70 3.84
C TRP A 168 15.41 2.17 5.16
N VAL A 169 15.51 0.86 5.36
CA VAL A 169 15.05 0.19 6.58
C VAL A 169 16.06 -0.81 7.09
N ALA A 170 16.09 -0.99 8.43
CA ALA A 170 16.93 -1.96 9.13
C ALA A 170 16.21 -2.51 10.37
N ALA A 171 16.72 -3.61 10.92
CA ALA A 171 16.39 -4.01 12.28
C ALA A 171 16.92 -2.98 13.29
N PRO A 172 16.24 -2.78 14.45
CA PRO A 172 16.71 -1.82 15.47
C PRO A 172 18.18 -2.02 15.89
N GLY A 173 18.63 -3.26 16.01
CA GLY A 173 19.99 -3.61 16.40
C GLY A 173 21.05 -3.42 15.30
N LEU A 174 20.61 -3.25 14.04
CA LEU A 174 21.50 -2.99 12.90
C LEU A 174 21.45 -1.52 12.47
N ALA A 175 20.52 -0.72 13.02
CA ALA A 175 20.37 0.68 12.65
C ALA A 175 21.64 1.46 13.03
N ALA A 176 22.24 2.09 12.03
CA ALA A 176 23.47 2.87 12.17
C ALA A 176 23.40 4.11 11.28
N ASP A 177 24.25 5.08 11.56
CA ASP A 177 24.46 6.17 10.61
C ASP A 177 25.09 5.62 9.31
N PHE A 178 24.82 6.27 8.19
CA PHE A 178 25.26 5.82 6.87
C PHE A 178 26.80 5.71 6.78
N ALA A 179 27.51 6.67 7.38
CA ALA A 179 28.96 6.68 7.33
C ALA A 179 29.57 5.51 8.14
N ALA A 180 28.95 5.13 9.25
CA ALA A 180 29.38 3.98 10.03
C ALA A 180 29.08 2.66 9.30
N ALA A 181 27.90 2.53 8.69
CA ALA A 181 27.51 1.34 7.97
C ALA A 181 28.38 1.05 6.73
N GLY A 182 28.83 2.10 6.02
CA GLY A 182 29.63 1.99 4.79
C GLY A 182 31.15 1.92 5.00
N ARG A 183 31.66 2.03 6.24
CA ARG A 183 33.12 2.07 6.49
C ARG A 183 33.82 0.74 6.19
N GLY A 184 34.57 0.70 5.05
CA GLY A 184 35.52 -0.37 4.73
C GLY A 184 34.91 -1.74 4.46
N ARG A 185 33.59 -1.86 4.37
CA ARG A 185 32.87 -3.11 4.06
C ARG A 185 31.76 -2.86 3.07
N SER A 186 31.47 -3.88 2.25
CA SER A 186 30.26 -3.89 1.42
C SER A 186 29.02 -3.90 2.32
N LEU A 187 28.07 -3.00 2.05
CA LEU A 187 26.82 -2.90 2.79
C LEU A 187 25.94 -4.15 2.48
N PRO A 188 25.52 -4.93 3.48
CA PRO A 188 24.69 -6.10 3.24
C PRO A 188 23.28 -5.67 2.88
N LEU A 189 22.77 -6.07 1.72
CA LEU A 189 21.45 -5.73 1.24
C LEU A 189 20.52 -6.94 1.15
N VAL A 190 19.29 -6.75 1.60
CA VAL A 190 18.14 -7.59 1.33
C VAL A 190 17.42 -7.01 0.11
N LEU A 191 17.29 -7.76 -0.95
CA LEU A 191 16.89 -7.27 -2.26
C LEU A 191 15.79 -8.13 -2.91
N SER A 192 15.01 -7.52 -3.80
CA SER A 192 14.26 -8.26 -4.81
C SER A 192 15.19 -8.80 -5.91
N PRO A 193 14.81 -9.86 -6.64
CA PRO A 193 15.47 -10.25 -7.89
C PRO A 193 15.54 -9.08 -8.87
N ALA A 194 16.55 -9.06 -9.73
CA ALA A 194 16.63 -8.12 -10.83
C ALA A 194 15.80 -8.63 -12.03
N PRO A 195 15.19 -7.72 -12.81
CA PRO A 195 15.10 -6.30 -12.62
C PRO A 195 14.00 -5.89 -11.60
N CYS A 196 14.28 -4.91 -10.76
CA CYS A 196 13.32 -4.35 -9.81
C CYS A 196 13.63 -2.86 -9.59
N VAL A 197 12.61 -2.02 -9.61
CA VAL A 197 12.75 -0.56 -9.41
C VAL A 197 13.34 -0.26 -8.05
N TYR A 198 12.88 -0.88 -6.97
CA TYR A 198 13.40 -0.65 -5.61
C TYR A 198 14.87 -1.04 -5.48
N ARG A 199 15.24 -2.23 -6.02
CA ARG A 199 16.64 -2.65 -6.11
C ARG A 199 17.48 -1.63 -6.87
N SER A 200 16.99 -1.14 -8.01
CA SER A 200 17.68 -0.14 -8.82
C SER A 200 17.87 1.17 -8.06
N ARG A 201 16.87 1.62 -7.28
CA ARG A 201 16.99 2.82 -6.43
C ARG A 201 18.08 2.64 -5.36
N ALA A 202 18.05 1.51 -4.64
CA ALA A 202 19.06 1.19 -3.65
C ALA A 202 20.48 1.20 -4.24
N THR A 203 20.70 0.41 -5.27
CA THR A 203 22.05 0.23 -5.84
C THR A 203 22.59 1.48 -6.52
N ARG A 204 21.78 2.28 -7.19
CA ARG A 204 22.17 3.56 -7.79
C ARG A 204 22.53 4.60 -6.74
N THR A 205 21.76 4.70 -5.66
CA THR A 205 22.01 5.62 -4.56
C THR A 205 23.33 5.29 -3.88
N LEU A 206 23.61 4.00 -3.61
CA LEU A 206 24.89 3.57 -3.04
C LEU A 206 26.08 3.83 -3.98
N ALA A 207 25.90 3.54 -5.28
CA ALA A 207 26.94 3.83 -6.27
C ALA A 207 27.27 5.33 -6.34
N ALA A 208 26.25 6.20 -6.29
CA ALA A 208 26.45 7.66 -6.27
C ALA A 208 27.16 8.13 -4.98
N ALA A 209 26.96 7.42 -3.87
CA ALA A 209 27.64 7.69 -2.60
C ALA A 209 29.03 7.03 -2.48
N GLY A 210 29.48 6.27 -3.50
CA GLY A 210 30.75 5.54 -3.47
C GLY A 210 30.79 4.38 -2.49
N VAL A 211 29.61 3.85 -2.08
CA VAL A 211 29.50 2.76 -1.10
C VAL A 211 29.28 1.44 -1.82
N GLY A 212 30.19 0.47 -1.57
CA GLY A 212 30.04 -0.91 -2.03
C GLY A 212 28.88 -1.63 -1.31
N TRP A 213 28.29 -2.59 -1.99
CA TRP A 213 27.20 -3.38 -1.40
C TRP A 213 27.31 -4.86 -1.83
N SER A 214 26.68 -5.75 -1.05
CA SER A 214 26.53 -7.18 -1.38
C SER A 214 25.10 -7.62 -1.12
N GLY A 215 24.52 -8.39 -2.04
CA GLY A 215 23.20 -8.99 -1.83
C GLY A 215 23.33 -10.22 -0.94
N VAL A 216 22.95 -10.09 0.32
CA VAL A 216 23.00 -11.18 1.31
C VAL A 216 21.74 -12.03 1.34
N PHE A 217 20.63 -11.46 0.88
CA PHE A 217 19.35 -12.16 0.77
C PHE A 217 18.59 -11.64 -0.45
N THR A 218 18.06 -12.54 -1.27
CA THR A 218 17.24 -12.16 -2.42
C THR A 218 15.92 -12.93 -2.38
N SER A 219 14.81 -12.20 -2.42
CA SER A 219 13.47 -12.79 -2.40
C SER A 219 12.50 -11.94 -3.24
N PRO A 220 11.62 -12.57 -4.04
CA PRO A 220 10.54 -11.87 -4.72
C PRO A 220 9.43 -11.44 -3.74
N SER A 221 9.32 -12.07 -2.57
CA SER A 221 8.30 -11.79 -1.57
C SER A 221 8.68 -10.63 -0.67
N PHE A 222 7.79 -9.65 -0.54
CA PHE A 222 7.94 -8.53 0.39
C PHE A 222 8.01 -9.02 1.85
N ALA A 223 7.16 -9.97 2.22
CA ALA A 223 7.15 -10.56 3.56
C ALA A 223 8.48 -11.28 3.88
N GLY A 224 9.06 -11.99 2.89
CA GLY A 224 10.36 -12.62 3.01
C GLY A 224 11.49 -11.61 3.20
N GLN A 225 11.47 -10.50 2.46
CA GLN A 225 12.44 -9.42 2.64
C GLN A 225 12.30 -8.77 4.02
N ALA A 226 11.07 -8.45 4.46
CA ALA A 226 10.82 -7.87 5.78
C ALA A 226 11.31 -8.79 6.91
N ALA A 227 11.08 -10.11 6.79
CA ALA A 227 11.57 -11.10 7.75
C ALA A 227 13.10 -11.15 7.80
N ALA A 228 13.78 -11.11 6.65
CA ALA A 228 15.23 -11.10 6.57
C ALA A 228 15.85 -9.84 7.20
N VAL A 229 15.24 -8.65 6.94
CA VAL A 229 15.66 -7.39 7.57
C VAL A 229 15.46 -7.46 9.08
N ARG A 230 14.30 -7.94 9.55
CA ARG A 230 14.00 -8.11 10.98
C ARG A 230 14.99 -9.03 11.68
N ALA A 231 15.44 -10.08 11.00
CA ALA A 231 16.48 -10.98 11.50
C ALA A 231 17.88 -10.36 11.52
N GLY A 232 18.03 -9.11 11.07
CA GLY A 232 19.33 -8.39 11.08
C GLY A 232 20.28 -8.82 9.95
N LEU A 233 19.80 -9.47 8.88
CA LEU A 233 20.65 -9.91 7.78
C LEU A 233 21.22 -8.76 6.95
N GLY A 234 20.53 -7.62 6.91
CA GLY A 234 20.99 -6.47 6.15
C GLY A 234 19.96 -5.34 6.08
N TYR A 235 20.23 -4.40 5.19
CA TYR A 235 19.41 -3.23 4.91
C TYR A 235 18.54 -3.46 3.68
N ALA A 236 17.36 -2.86 3.64
CA ALA A 236 16.50 -2.91 2.47
C ALA A 236 15.94 -1.53 2.12
N VAL A 237 15.39 -1.43 0.91
CA VAL A 237 14.55 -0.30 0.47
C VAL A 237 13.12 -0.77 0.39
N MET A 238 12.23 -0.04 1.07
CA MET A 238 10.80 -0.35 1.13
C MET A 238 9.96 0.91 0.88
N PRO A 239 8.71 0.76 0.38
CA PRO A 239 7.74 1.85 0.40
C PRO A 239 7.49 2.32 1.83
N ARG A 240 7.57 3.63 2.09
CA ARG A 240 7.39 4.18 3.44
C ARG A 240 6.08 3.77 4.10
N ALA A 241 5.01 3.71 3.31
CA ALA A 241 3.68 3.36 3.79
C ALA A 241 3.53 1.88 4.21
N MET A 242 4.48 1.03 3.79
CA MET A 242 4.43 -0.42 4.00
C MET A 242 5.50 -0.91 4.99
N VAL A 243 6.29 -0.01 5.57
CA VAL A 243 7.35 -0.41 6.51
C VAL A 243 6.71 -1.04 7.76
N PRO A 244 7.05 -2.30 8.09
CA PRO A 244 6.60 -2.93 9.32
C PRO A 244 7.01 -2.16 10.56
N ALA A 245 6.15 -2.12 11.58
CA ALA A 245 6.37 -1.33 12.80
C ALA A 245 7.63 -1.75 13.59
N GLU A 246 8.09 -2.98 13.39
CA GLU A 246 9.28 -3.53 14.05
C GLU A 246 10.59 -3.09 13.40
N LEU A 247 10.54 -2.50 12.20
CA LEU A 247 11.71 -2.01 11.49
C LEU A 247 11.92 -0.52 11.72
N VAL A 248 13.18 -0.10 11.67
CA VAL A 248 13.58 1.31 11.80
C VAL A 248 13.76 1.90 10.41
N ILE A 249 13.15 3.07 10.19
CA ILE A 249 13.41 3.89 9.01
C ILE A 249 14.68 4.72 9.27
N LEU A 250 15.61 4.67 8.33
CA LEU A 250 16.88 5.35 8.40
C LEU A 250 16.78 6.72 7.70
N GLU A 251 16.29 7.72 8.42
CA GLU A 251 15.97 9.05 7.85
C GLU A 251 17.22 9.82 7.38
N ASP A 252 18.37 9.63 8.02
CA ASP A 252 19.62 10.32 7.72
C ASP A 252 20.43 9.65 6.59
N TRP A 253 19.89 8.60 5.99
CA TRP A 253 20.51 7.92 4.87
C TRP A 253 20.25 8.65 3.54
N PRO A 254 21.11 8.42 2.50
CA PRO A 254 20.94 9.08 1.21
C PRO A 254 19.55 8.91 0.63
N GLY A 255 18.95 10.02 0.20
CA GLY A 255 17.59 10.05 -0.33
C GLY A 255 17.43 9.14 -1.55
N LEU A 256 16.30 8.46 -1.58
CA LEU A 256 15.92 7.56 -2.68
C LEU A 256 14.97 8.28 -3.64
N ALA A 257 15.19 8.13 -4.94
CA ALA A 257 14.20 8.56 -5.90
C ALA A 257 12.93 7.69 -5.80
N GLU A 258 11.77 8.31 -6.01
CA GLU A 258 10.48 7.65 -5.94
C GLU A 258 10.33 6.54 -7.00
N ALA A 259 9.47 5.59 -6.71
CA ALA A 259 8.89 4.69 -7.69
C ALA A 259 7.49 5.16 -8.07
N GLU A 260 6.98 4.72 -9.20
CA GLU A 260 5.62 4.99 -9.63
C GLU A 260 4.87 3.68 -9.82
N ILE A 261 3.68 3.61 -9.25
CA ILE A 261 2.73 2.53 -9.48
C ILE A 261 1.82 2.96 -10.61
N ALA A 262 1.68 2.11 -11.62
CA ALA A 262 0.89 2.41 -12.79
C ALA A 262 0.03 1.21 -13.20
N LEU A 263 -1.08 1.49 -13.87
CA LEU A 263 -1.98 0.52 -14.46
C LEU A 263 -1.74 0.46 -15.98
N LEU A 264 -1.57 -0.74 -16.49
CA LEU A 264 -1.57 -1.03 -17.92
C LEU A 264 -2.80 -1.86 -18.28
N GLY A 265 -3.45 -1.53 -19.38
CA GLY A 265 -4.55 -2.29 -19.94
C GLY A 265 -4.34 -2.54 -21.43
N GLN A 266 -4.85 -3.67 -21.93
CA GLN A 266 -4.84 -3.99 -23.35
C GLN A 266 -5.52 -2.88 -24.18
N ALA A 267 -5.12 -2.71 -25.43
CA ALA A 267 -5.64 -1.66 -26.31
C ALA A 267 -7.17 -1.75 -26.53
N ARG A 268 -7.73 -2.94 -26.38
CA ARG A 268 -9.18 -3.19 -26.42
C ARG A 268 -9.57 -4.00 -25.17
N LEU A 269 -10.11 -3.31 -24.20
CA LEU A 269 -10.64 -3.94 -23.00
C LEU A 269 -12.07 -4.43 -23.24
N THR A 270 -12.41 -5.58 -22.65
CA THR A 270 -13.80 -5.99 -22.49
C THR A 270 -14.54 -5.02 -21.55
N PRO A 271 -15.87 -4.94 -21.57
CA PRO A 271 -16.61 -4.12 -20.62
C PRO A 271 -16.26 -4.42 -19.16
N ALA A 272 -16.04 -5.70 -18.85
CA ALA A 272 -15.64 -6.14 -17.50
C ALA A 272 -14.24 -5.64 -17.13
N ALA A 273 -13.26 -5.76 -18.01
CA ALA A 273 -11.92 -5.28 -17.79
C ALA A 273 -11.85 -3.74 -17.71
N ALA A 274 -12.63 -3.03 -18.55
CA ALA A 274 -12.73 -1.57 -18.49
C ALA A 274 -13.31 -1.11 -17.14
N ALA A 275 -14.37 -1.73 -16.68
CA ALA A 275 -14.99 -1.42 -15.39
C ALA A 275 -14.02 -1.69 -14.21
N LEU A 276 -13.26 -2.80 -14.26
CA LEU A 276 -12.23 -3.07 -13.24
C LEU A 276 -11.14 -2.01 -13.26
N ALA A 277 -10.70 -1.58 -14.45
CA ALA A 277 -9.68 -0.54 -14.58
C ALA A 277 -10.13 0.78 -13.94
N GLU A 278 -11.32 1.26 -14.28
CA GLU A 278 -11.91 2.47 -13.68
C GLU A 278 -12.07 2.33 -12.17
N PHE A 279 -12.55 1.17 -11.72
CA PHE A 279 -12.75 0.90 -10.30
C PHE A 279 -11.43 0.93 -9.50
N VAL A 280 -10.37 0.32 -10.04
CA VAL A 280 -9.02 0.35 -9.45
C VAL A 280 -8.51 1.80 -9.37
N GLU A 281 -8.61 2.56 -10.45
CA GLU A 281 -8.18 3.96 -10.49
C GLU A 281 -8.90 4.81 -9.46
N GLU A 282 -10.23 4.76 -9.41
CA GLU A 282 -11.02 5.53 -8.45
C GLU A 282 -10.68 5.17 -6.99
N ARG A 283 -10.56 3.90 -6.69
CA ARG A 283 -10.30 3.43 -5.32
C ARG A 283 -8.91 3.75 -4.85
N VAL A 284 -7.93 3.60 -5.73
CA VAL A 284 -6.54 3.88 -5.43
C VAL A 284 -6.33 5.39 -5.28
N VAL A 285 -6.82 6.20 -6.22
CA VAL A 285 -6.73 7.67 -6.15
C VAL A 285 -7.42 8.19 -4.89
N ARG A 286 -8.58 7.68 -4.52
CA ARG A 286 -9.26 8.06 -3.25
C ARG A 286 -8.46 7.75 -2.01
N ARG A 287 -7.66 6.69 -1.99
CA ARG A 287 -6.75 6.36 -0.89
C ARG A 287 -5.52 7.27 -0.85
N GLN A 288 -4.99 7.66 -2.01
CA GLN A 288 -3.74 8.40 -2.16
C GLN A 288 -3.92 9.94 -2.15
N VAL A 289 -5.12 10.49 -2.46
CA VAL A 289 -5.42 11.94 -2.53
C VAL A 289 -5.14 12.69 -1.22
N LYS A 290 -4.41 12.07 -0.28
CA LYS A 290 -3.89 12.74 0.90
C LYS A 290 -2.38 12.60 0.98
N PRO A 291 -1.68 13.57 0.38
CA PRO A 291 -0.25 13.63 0.46
C PRO A 291 0.16 13.71 1.93
N ASP A 292 1.19 12.95 2.25
CA ASP A 292 2.08 13.17 3.37
C ASP A 292 2.65 14.61 3.23
N ARG A 293 1.92 15.62 3.72
CA ARG A 293 2.48 16.94 3.95
C ARG A 293 3.25 16.86 5.25
N GLY A 294 4.43 16.24 5.14
CA GLY A 294 5.45 16.39 6.12
C GLY A 294 5.97 17.83 6.05
N GLY A 295 5.87 18.54 7.10
CA GLY A 295 6.65 19.69 7.50
C GLY A 295 7.34 19.28 8.78
#